data_808112e81f81e89cca022ab95d6105d9
#
_entry.id   808112e81f81e89cca022ab95d6105d9
#
_cell.length_a   1.000
_cell.length_b   1.000
_cell.length_c   1.000
_cell.angle_alpha   90.00
_cell.angle_beta   90.00
_cell.angle_gamma   90.00
#
_symmetry.space_group_name_H-M   'P 1'
#
loop_
_entity.id
_entity.type
_entity.pdbx_description
1 polymer ?
#
loop_
_entity_poly.entity_id
_entity_poly.type
_entity_poly.pdbx_seq_one_letter_code
_entity_poly.pdbx_strand_id
1 'polypeptide(L)'
;SPFHKGFAELGEVLKTPISQIMGEDVVMFKEKVNFKMPGGDGFTPHQDQQAGWGYYTDYFLSALVCIDETTIENGCLQIVAGHQHDGLYKEWEPLTEENMADMEFVHCPTKPGDMVIFDCYTPHSSDLNMRDKTRRLYYATYNRASAGDHLEQYYADKYKNYPPDIDREKGKEYVFRV
;
A
#
# COMPACT_ATOMS: atom_id res chain seq x y z
N SER A 1 15.16 -0.35 2.56
CA SER A 1 15.50 -1.24 1.44
C SER A 1 16.96 -1.69 1.51
N PRO A 2 17.26 -3.00 1.56
CA PRO A 2 18.64 -3.47 1.55
C PRO A 2 19.31 -3.27 0.18
N PHE A 3 18.54 -2.98 -0.87
CA PHE A 3 19.01 -2.91 -2.26
C PHE A 3 19.25 -1.49 -2.78
N HIS A 4 18.74 -0.47 -2.10
CA HIS A 4 18.87 0.90 -2.56
C HIS A 4 19.00 1.86 -1.37
N LYS A 5 20.18 2.46 -1.21
CA LYS A 5 20.52 3.32 -0.08
C LYS A 5 19.52 4.48 0.11
N GLY A 6 19.14 5.18 -0.97
CA GLY A 6 18.22 6.31 -0.88
C GLY A 6 16.82 5.90 -0.37
N PHE A 7 16.30 4.73 -0.73
CA PHE A 7 15.03 4.25 -0.18
C PHE A 7 15.19 3.78 1.28
N ALA A 8 16.33 3.20 1.65
CA ALA A 8 16.61 2.88 3.05
C ALA A 8 16.62 4.15 3.91
N GLU A 9 17.32 5.19 3.48
CA GLU A 9 17.37 6.49 4.16
C GLU A 9 15.98 7.15 4.23
N LEU A 10 15.21 7.12 3.13
CA LEU A 10 13.84 7.64 3.11
C LEU A 10 12.94 6.88 4.09
N GLY A 11 13.02 5.56 4.13
CA GLY A 11 12.27 4.75 5.09
C GLY A 11 12.58 5.11 6.55
N GLU A 12 13.84 5.44 6.88
CA GLU A 12 14.20 5.90 8.23
C GLU A 12 13.64 7.32 8.52
N VAL A 13 13.72 8.23 7.56
CA VAL A 13 13.19 9.60 7.72
C VAL A 13 11.67 9.59 7.95
N LEU A 14 10.94 8.71 7.26
CA LEU A 14 9.49 8.59 7.39
C LEU A 14 9.04 8.07 8.76
N LYS A 15 9.88 7.37 9.52
CA LYS A 15 9.54 6.92 10.87
C LYS A 15 9.12 8.07 11.79
N THR A 16 9.77 9.23 11.69
CA THR A 16 9.48 10.38 12.56
C THR A 16 8.02 10.85 12.46
N PRO A 17 7.50 11.26 11.27
CA PRO A 17 6.10 11.68 11.17
C PRO A 17 5.12 10.54 11.44
N ILE A 18 5.45 9.31 11.04
CA ILE A 18 4.58 8.15 11.29
C ILE A 18 4.48 7.84 12.79
N SER A 19 5.60 7.88 13.54
CA SER A 19 5.60 7.71 15.01
C SER A 19 4.77 8.77 15.71
N GLN A 20 4.79 10.01 15.25
CA GLN A 20 3.96 11.08 15.81
C GLN A 20 2.46 10.80 15.64
N ILE A 21 2.04 10.28 14.46
CA ILE A 21 0.65 9.91 14.20
C ILE A 21 0.28 8.64 14.97
N MET A 22 1.18 7.66 15.02
CA MET A 22 0.98 6.37 15.70
C MET A 22 0.93 6.52 17.24
N GLY A 23 1.56 7.58 17.78
CA GLY A 23 1.68 7.83 19.22
C GLY A 23 2.79 7.05 19.92
N GLU A 24 3.62 6.32 19.18
CA GLU A 24 4.77 5.56 19.67
C GLU A 24 5.80 5.30 18.54
N ASP A 25 6.94 4.75 18.89
CA ASP A 25 7.93 4.33 17.91
C ASP A 25 7.39 3.28 16.94
N VAL A 26 7.83 3.34 15.70
CA VAL A 26 7.38 2.43 14.64
C VAL A 26 8.53 1.67 14.01
N VAL A 27 8.20 0.48 13.51
CA VAL A 27 9.07 -0.33 12.67
C VAL A 27 8.46 -0.48 11.29
N MET A 28 9.32 -0.63 10.28
CA MET A 28 8.87 -0.87 8.91
C MET A 28 8.33 -2.29 8.76
N PHE A 29 7.11 -2.41 8.25
CA PHE A 29 6.49 -3.69 7.94
C PHE A 29 6.81 -4.13 6.51
N LYS A 30 6.66 -3.21 5.54
CA LYS A 30 7.00 -3.47 4.13
C LYS A 30 7.27 -2.18 3.38
N GLU A 31 7.93 -2.30 2.24
CA GLU A 31 8.09 -1.21 1.28
C GLU A 31 7.96 -1.72 -0.16
N LYS A 32 7.54 -0.84 -1.06
CA LYS A 32 7.51 -1.11 -2.50
C LYS A 32 7.64 0.17 -3.30
N VAL A 33 8.24 0.10 -4.48
CA VAL A 33 8.07 1.11 -5.54
C VAL A 33 7.04 0.58 -6.53
N ASN A 34 5.94 1.29 -6.67
CA ASN A 34 4.88 0.94 -7.61
C ASN A 34 5.13 1.66 -8.94
N PHE A 35 5.32 0.89 -10.01
CA PHE A 35 5.45 1.35 -11.38
C PHE A 35 4.11 1.14 -12.09
N LYS A 36 3.35 2.20 -12.34
CA LYS A 36 2.16 2.12 -13.18
C LYS A 36 2.54 2.49 -14.60
N MET A 37 2.72 1.47 -15.45
CA MET A 37 3.11 1.61 -16.85
C MET A 37 2.00 2.29 -17.67
N PRO A 38 2.30 2.85 -18.87
CA PRO A 38 1.27 3.25 -19.82
C PRO A 38 0.25 2.13 -20.08
N GLY A 39 -1.04 2.41 -19.93
CA GLY A 39 -2.11 1.41 -20.03
C GLY A 39 -2.15 0.39 -18.89
N GLY A 40 -1.30 0.55 -17.88
CA GLY A 40 -1.29 -0.34 -16.71
C GLY A 40 -2.54 -0.17 -15.85
N ASP A 41 -3.08 -1.30 -15.37
CA ASP A 41 -4.31 -1.36 -14.61
C ASP A 41 -4.28 -0.55 -13.32
N GLY A 42 -5.48 -0.19 -12.85
CA GLY A 42 -5.71 0.36 -11.54
C GLY A 42 -5.66 -0.69 -10.43
N PHE A 43 -5.96 -0.24 -9.24
CA PHE A 43 -6.24 -1.09 -8.09
C PHE A 43 -7.72 -0.95 -7.76
N THR A 44 -8.43 -2.07 -7.73
CA THR A 44 -9.83 -2.12 -7.30
C THR A 44 -9.98 -1.57 -5.88
N PRO A 45 -11.16 -1.02 -5.52
CA PRO A 45 -11.41 -0.55 -4.15
C PRO A 45 -11.15 -1.62 -3.11
N HIS A 46 -10.30 -1.32 -2.12
CA HIS A 46 -9.90 -2.25 -1.07
C HIS A 46 -9.40 -1.51 0.18
N GLN A 47 -9.24 -2.26 1.26
CA GLN A 47 -8.49 -1.90 2.44
C GLN A 47 -7.17 -2.69 2.43
N ASP A 48 -6.05 -2.07 2.75
CA ASP A 48 -4.75 -2.79 2.81
C ASP A 48 -4.78 -3.99 3.78
N GLN A 49 -5.55 -3.89 4.87
CA GLN A 49 -5.73 -4.96 5.86
C GLN A 49 -6.36 -6.23 5.27
N GLN A 50 -7.13 -6.12 4.18
CA GLN A 50 -7.71 -7.27 3.48
C GLN A 50 -6.67 -8.23 2.89
N ALA A 51 -5.43 -7.77 2.72
CA ALA A 51 -4.29 -8.60 2.28
C ALA A 51 -3.75 -9.56 3.37
N GLY A 52 -4.51 -9.82 4.43
CA GLY A 52 -4.14 -10.74 5.50
C GLY A 52 -3.08 -10.19 6.45
N TRP A 53 -2.92 -8.86 6.52
CA TRP A 53 -1.95 -8.26 7.41
C TRP A 53 -2.29 -8.46 8.89
N GLY A 54 -3.55 -8.76 9.20
CA GLY A 54 -4.02 -9.12 10.54
C GLY A 54 -3.31 -10.32 11.18
N TYR A 55 -2.60 -11.15 10.39
CA TYR A 55 -1.73 -12.20 10.93
C TYR A 55 -0.49 -11.67 11.66
N TYR A 56 -0.09 -10.42 11.39
CA TYR A 56 1.10 -9.80 11.99
C TYR A 56 0.71 -8.85 13.12
N THR A 57 -0.18 -7.90 12.84
CA THR A 57 -0.74 -7.00 13.85
C THR A 57 -2.06 -6.39 13.35
N ASP A 58 -2.75 -5.69 14.23
CA ASP A 58 -4.08 -5.13 14.00
C ASP A 58 -4.06 -3.78 13.29
N TYR A 59 -2.94 -3.05 13.28
CA TYR A 59 -2.91 -1.68 12.77
C TYR A 59 -1.61 -1.29 12.09
N PHE A 60 -1.74 -0.67 10.91
CA PHE A 60 -0.63 -0.16 10.11
C PHE A 60 -0.93 1.23 9.57
N LEU A 61 0.12 2.02 9.36
CA LEU A 61 0.10 3.26 8.59
C LEU A 61 0.96 3.11 7.34
N SER A 62 0.41 3.47 6.20
CA SER A 62 1.12 3.51 4.91
C SER A 62 1.42 4.97 4.54
N ALA A 63 2.69 5.25 4.22
CA ALA A 63 3.14 6.48 3.60
C ALA A 63 3.32 6.25 2.10
N LEU A 64 2.50 6.91 1.28
CA LEU A 64 2.70 7.03 -0.16
C LEU A 64 3.53 8.27 -0.42
N VAL A 65 4.73 8.13 -0.99
CA VAL A 65 5.60 9.24 -1.39
C VAL A 65 5.63 9.35 -2.90
N CYS A 66 5.32 10.53 -3.40
CA CYS A 66 5.26 10.83 -4.82
C CYS A 66 6.67 10.98 -5.42
N ILE A 67 7.05 10.07 -6.34
CA ILE A 67 8.28 10.17 -7.13
C ILE A 67 7.98 10.93 -8.43
N ASP A 68 6.93 10.52 -9.14
CA ASP A 68 6.45 11.18 -10.35
C ASP A 68 5.07 11.79 -10.10
N GLU A 69 4.80 12.96 -10.66
CA GLU A 69 3.50 13.65 -10.52
C GLU A 69 2.34 12.71 -10.82
N THR A 70 1.34 12.69 -9.92
CA THR A 70 0.10 11.94 -10.11
C THR A 70 -1.06 12.86 -10.46
N THR A 71 -1.84 12.43 -11.42
CA THR A 71 -3.05 13.11 -11.91
C THR A 71 -4.19 12.10 -12.01
N ILE A 72 -5.41 12.57 -12.22
CA ILE A 72 -6.56 11.70 -12.49
C ILE A 72 -6.25 10.79 -13.69
N GLU A 73 -5.69 11.36 -14.76
CA GLU A 73 -5.43 10.65 -16.01
C GLU A 73 -4.35 9.56 -15.91
N ASN A 74 -3.39 9.68 -14.99
CA ASN A 74 -2.38 8.63 -14.77
C ASN A 74 -2.68 7.77 -13.55
N GLY A 75 -3.93 7.80 -13.06
CA GLY A 75 -4.42 6.96 -12.00
C GLY A 75 -3.84 7.32 -10.62
N CYS A 76 -4.03 8.58 -10.16
CA CYS A 76 -3.69 8.97 -8.79
C CYS A 76 -4.48 8.13 -7.77
N LEU A 77 -4.04 8.17 -6.52
CA LEU A 77 -4.79 7.57 -5.42
C LEU A 77 -6.19 8.19 -5.31
N GLN A 78 -7.17 7.36 -5.07
CA GLN A 78 -8.51 7.74 -4.61
C GLN A 78 -8.70 7.20 -3.20
N ILE A 79 -9.18 8.03 -2.27
CA ILE A 79 -9.29 7.68 -0.86
C ILE A 79 -10.66 8.06 -0.33
N VAL A 80 -11.19 7.28 0.59
CA VAL A 80 -12.46 7.55 1.28
C VAL A 80 -12.17 7.97 2.71
N ALA A 81 -12.73 9.11 3.14
CA ALA A 81 -12.60 9.58 4.52
C ALA A 81 -13.75 9.05 5.39
N GLY A 82 -13.46 8.79 6.68
CA GLY A 82 -14.48 8.45 7.68
C GLY A 82 -14.70 6.95 7.89
N HIS A 83 -14.52 6.13 6.86
CA HIS A 83 -14.80 4.67 6.90
C HIS A 83 -13.68 3.81 7.49
N GLN A 84 -12.54 4.39 7.84
CA GLN A 84 -11.45 3.65 8.51
C GLN A 84 -11.85 3.13 9.90
N HIS A 85 -12.92 3.65 10.48
CA HIS A 85 -13.44 3.21 11.79
C HIS A 85 -14.46 2.06 11.70
N ASP A 86 -14.90 1.69 10.51
CA ASP A 86 -15.87 0.61 10.30
C ASP A 86 -15.24 -0.79 10.46
N GLY A 87 -13.91 -0.83 10.59
CA GLY A 87 -13.13 -2.06 10.71
C GLY A 87 -12.86 -2.73 9.37
N LEU A 88 -12.50 -4.00 9.42
CA LEU A 88 -12.23 -4.81 8.23
C LEU A 88 -13.52 -5.33 7.62
N TYR A 89 -13.77 -5.05 6.34
CA TYR A 89 -14.96 -5.55 5.65
C TYR A 89 -14.86 -7.06 5.40
N LYS A 90 -13.86 -7.51 4.65
CA LYS A 90 -13.65 -8.94 4.41
C LYS A 90 -12.21 -9.23 4.00
N GLU A 91 -11.58 -10.21 4.61
CA GLU A 91 -10.24 -10.63 4.20
C GLU A 91 -10.25 -11.27 2.80
N TRP A 92 -9.22 -11.00 2.04
CA TRP A 92 -8.92 -11.59 0.73
C TRP A 92 -9.92 -11.26 -0.40
N GLU A 93 -10.82 -10.32 -0.17
CA GLU A 93 -11.78 -9.88 -1.18
C GLU A 93 -11.79 -8.36 -1.28
N PRO A 94 -11.86 -7.79 -2.50
CA PRO A 94 -12.03 -6.34 -2.67
C PRO A 94 -13.39 -5.90 -2.10
N LEU A 95 -13.56 -4.59 -1.93
CA LEU A 95 -14.85 -4.02 -1.51
C LEU A 95 -15.93 -4.28 -2.57
N THR A 96 -17.11 -4.66 -2.12
CA THR A 96 -18.29 -4.85 -2.98
C THR A 96 -19.03 -3.54 -3.22
N GLU A 97 -19.92 -3.50 -4.21
CA GLU A 97 -20.79 -2.33 -4.44
C GLU A 97 -21.64 -2.00 -3.20
N GLU A 98 -22.09 -3.01 -2.46
CA GLU A 98 -22.82 -2.83 -1.21
C GLU A 98 -21.97 -2.16 -0.13
N ASN A 99 -20.70 -2.57 0.01
CA ASN A 99 -19.76 -1.94 0.96
C ASN A 99 -19.51 -0.47 0.61
N MET A 100 -19.54 -0.11 -0.68
CA MET A 100 -19.21 1.21 -1.17
C MET A 100 -20.42 2.14 -1.36
N ALA A 101 -21.63 1.70 -0.99
CA ALA A 101 -22.89 2.42 -1.31
C ALA A 101 -22.94 3.86 -0.78
N ASP A 102 -22.26 4.15 0.31
CA ASP A 102 -22.18 5.48 0.96
C ASP A 102 -20.75 6.05 0.97
N MET A 103 -19.82 5.46 0.23
CA MET A 103 -18.42 5.89 0.13
C MET A 103 -18.22 6.90 -1.00
N GLU A 104 -17.58 8.00 -0.69
CA GLU A 104 -17.12 8.97 -1.69
C GLU A 104 -15.61 8.83 -1.90
N PHE A 105 -15.20 8.32 -3.07
CA PHE A 105 -13.80 8.20 -3.46
C PHE A 105 -13.27 9.53 -4.00
N VAL A 106 -12.41 10.19 -3.23
CA VAL A 106 -11.83 11.48 -3.58
C VAL A 106 -10.46 11.30 -4.20
N HIS A 107 -10.24 11.86 -5.39
CA HIS A 107 -8.93 11.86 -6.06
C HIS A 107 -7.90 12.70 -5.28
N CYS A 108 -6.71 12.12 -5.10
CA CYS A 108 -5.56 12.73 -4.43
C CYS A 108 -4.40 12.91 -5.42
N PRO A 109 -4.44 13.88 -6.34
CA PRO A 109 -3.29 14.18 -7.19
C PRO A 109 -2.15 14.73 -6.33
N THR A 110 -0.91 14.31 -6.63
CA THR A 110 0.30 14.68 -5.88
C THR A 110 1.44 15.07 -6.81
N LYS A 111 2.36 15.90 -6.31
CA LYS A 111 3.59 16.31 -6.99
C LYS A 111 4.79 15.61 -6.36
N PRO A 112 5.93 15.49 -7.09
CA PRO A 112 7.14 14.94 -6.54
C PRO A 112 7.52 15.56 -5.19
N GLY A 113 7.70 14.70 -4.19
CA GLY A 113 7.97 15.09 -2.80
C GLY A 113 6.75 15.20 -1.89
N ASP A 114 5.54 15.23 -2.44
CA ASP A 114 4.32 15.14 -1.63
C ASP A 114 4.20 13.74 -1.00
N MET A 115 3.53 13.68 0.14
CA MET A 115 3.26 12.45 0.87
C MET A 115 1.79 12.39 1.28
N VAL A 116 1.18 11.20 1.10
CA VAL A 116 -0.14 10.87 1.64
C VAL A 116 0.03 9.77 2.68
N ILE A 117 -0.51 9.97 3.88
CA ILE A 117 -0.51 8.97 4.95
C ILE A 117 -1.94 8.50 5.17
N PHE A 118 -2.15 7.20 5.21
CA PHE A 118 -3.44 6.57 5.49
C PHE A 118 -3.24 5.26 6.23
N ASP A 119 -4.27 4.83 6.97
CA ASP A 119 -4.22 3.57 7.70
C ASP A 119 -4.69 2.38 6.86
N CYS A 120 -4.44 1.18 7.38
CA CYS A 120 -4.74 -0.07 6.70
C CYS A 120 -6.24 -0.38 6.55
N TYR A 121 -7.12 0.35 7.24
CA TYR A 121 -8.58 0.23 7.14
C TYR A 121 -9.20 1.27 6.21
N THR A 122 -8.44 2.26 5.79
CA THR A 122 -8.93 3.31 4.89
C THR A 122 -9.24 2.73 3.51
N PRO A 123 -10.50 2.78 3.03
CA PRO A 123 -10.85 2.35 1.68
C PRO A 123 -10.16 3.22 0.64
N HIS A 124 -9.53 2.60 -0.33
CA HIS A 124 -8.83 3.31 -1.38
C HIS A 124 -8.78 2.52 -2.68
N SER A 125 -8.50 3.23 -3.78
CA SER A 125 -8.40 2.68 -5.13
C SER A 125 -7.49 3.52 -6.00
N SER A 126 -7.27 3.11 -7.23
CA SER A 126 -6.70 3.96 -8.27
C SER A 126 -7.10 3.46 -9.65
N ASP A 127 -7.34 4.36 -10.58
CA ASP A 127 -7.65 4.04 -11.96
C ASP A 127 -6.40 3.60 -12.75
N LEU A 128 -6.62 3.16 -13.98
CA LEU A 128 -5.54 2.82 -14.91
C LEU A 128 -4.74 4.08 -15.29
N ASN A 129 -3.52 3.88 -15.80
CA ASN A 129 -2.70 4.96 -16.35
C ASN A 129 -3.03 5.17 -17.83
N MET A 130 -3.78 6.23 -18.13
CA MET A 130 -4.15 6.63 -19.51
C MET A 130 -3.03 7.42 -20.23
N ARG A 131 -1.94 7.76 -19.53
CA ARG A 131 -0.83 8.55 -20.11
C ARG A 131 0.20 7.63 -20.76
N ASP A 132 1.03 8.21 -21.59
CA ASP A 132 2.13 7.56 -22.32
C ASP A 132 3.43 7.39 -21.50
N LYS A 133 3.41 7.80 -20.25
CA LYS A 133 4.57 7.74 -19.33
C LYS A 133 4.28 6.88 -18.11
N THR A 134 5.29 6.13 -17.68
CA THR A 134 5.27 5.42 -16.40
C THR A 134 5.19 6.40 -15.24
N ARG A 135 4.38 6.08 -14.24
CA ARG A 135 4.25 6.82 -12.99
C ARG A 135 4.74 5.96 -11.82
N ARG A 136 5.65 6.49 -11.01
CA ARG A 136 6.27 5.79 -9.87
C ARG A 136 5.84 6.43 -8.56
N LEU A 137 5.47 5.58 -7.62
CA LEU A 137 5.19 5.94 -6.23
C LEU A 137 5.97 5.00 -5.31
N TYR A 138 6.51 5.54 -4.22
CA TYR A 138 7.08 4.75 -3.14
C TYR A 138 6.06 4.59 -2.03
N TYR A 139 5.88 3.37 -1.57
CA TYR A 139 5.05 3.04 -0.42
C TYR A 139 5.91 2.44 0.68
N ALA A 140 5.81 2.96 1.88
CA ALA A 140 6.40 2.41 3.09
C ALA A 140 5.29 2.24 4.14
N THR A 141 5.12 1.03 4.64
CA THR A 141 4.10 0.69 5.63
C THR A 141 4.78 0.35 6.95
N TYR A 142 4.23 0.88 8.04
CA TYR A 142 4.77 0.77 9.39
C TYR A 142 3.71 0.25 10.35
N ASN A 143 4.17 -0.49 11.36
CA ASN A 143 3.39 -0.84 12.53
C ASN A 143 4.08 -0.34 13.80
N ARG A 144 3.36 -0.38 14.93
CA ARG A 144 3.89 -0.04 16.24
C ARG A 144 5.07 -0.93 16.61
N ALA A 145 6.14 -0.37 17.14
CA ALA A 145 7.28 -1.15 17.60
C ALA A 145 6.89 -2.10 18.75
N SER A 146 5.93 -1.71 19.59
CA SER A 146 5.38 -2.56 20.66
C SER A 146 4.67 -3.82 20.15
N ALA A 147 4.19 -3.80 18.88
CA ALA A 147 3.54 -4.95 18.24
C ALA A 147 4.55 -5.93 17.60
N GLY A 148 5.85 -5.60 17.59
CA GLY A 148 6.93 -6.43 17.05
C GLY A 148 7.39 -6.01 15.66
N ASP A 149 8.58 -6.50 15.28
CA ASP A 149 9.15 -6.35 13.93
C ASP A 149 8.78 -7.57 13.09
N HIS A 150 7.97 -7.35 12.06
CA HIS A 150 7.44 -8.39 11.19
C HIS A 150 8.00 -8.34 9.76
N LEU A 151 8.98 -7.46 9.48
CA LEU A 151 9.50 -7.24 8.13
C LEU A 151 10.01 -8.53 7.47
N GLU A 152 10.90 -9.25 8.15
CA GLU A 152 11.50 -10.47 7.61
C GLU A 152 10.46 -11.58 7.45
N GLN A 153 9.56 -11.74 8.44
CA GLN A 153 8.48 -12.73 8.39
C GLN A 153 7.54 -12.46 7.22
N TYR A 154 7.10 -11.21 7.03
CA TYR A 154 6.23 -10.82 5.92
C TYR A 154 6.85 -11.17 4.56
N TYR A 155 8.12 -10.84 4.33
CA TYR A 155 8.77 -11.14 3.05
C TYR A 155 9.01 -12.64 2.85
N ALA A 156 9.31 -13.40 3.90
CA ALA A 156 9.44 -14.86 3.84
C ALA A 156 8.10 -15.51 3.46
N ASP A 157 7.00 -15.10 4.10
CA ASP A 157 5.66 -15.61 3.80
C ASP A 157 5.20 -15.22 2.39
N LYS A 158 5.46 -13.98 2.00
CA LYS A 158 5.14 -13.51 0.64
C LYS A 158 5.94 -14.27 -0.43
N TYR A 159 7.23 -14.48 -0.22
CA TYR A 159 8.07 -15.25 -1.15
C TYR A 159 7.58 -16.70 -1.29
N LYS A 160 7.18 -17.31 -0.18
CA LYS A 160 6.63 -18.68 -0.17
C LYS A 160 5.30 -18.77 -0.92
N ASN A 161 4.41 -17.80 -0.73
CA ASN A 161 3.03 -17.86 -1.23
C ASN A 161 2.87 -17.24 -2.62
N TYR A 162 3.66 -16.20 -2.92
CA TYR A 162 3.60 -15.46 -4.18
C TYR A 162 4.99 -14.91 -4.56
N PRO A 163 5.93 -15.79 -4.97
CA PRO A 163 7.26 -15.38 -5.36
C PRO A 163 7.26 -14.50 -6.61
N PRO A 164 8.33 -13.73 -6.86
CA PRO A 164 8.53 -13.04 -8.14
C PRO A 164 8.43 -13.99 -9.33
N ASP A 165 7.98 -13.50 -10.48
CA ASP A 165 7.75 -14.32 -11.67
C ASP A 165 8.97 -15.16 -12.10
N ILE A 166 10.18 -14.59 -11.92
CA ILE A 166 11.43 -15.26 -12.24
C ILE A 166 11.70 -16.51 -11.38
N ASP A 167 11.11 -16.56 -10.20
CA ASP A 167 11.32 -17.65 -9.22
C ASP A 167 10.12 -18.61 -9.17
N ARG A 168 9.11 -18.41 -10.03
CA ARG A 168 7.92 -19.27 -10.06
C ARG A 168 8.21 -20.61 -10.72
N GLU A 169 7.71 -21.67 -10.09
CA GLU A 169 7.77 -23.02 -10.65
C GLU A 169 6.84 -23.14 -11.85
N LYS A 170 7.35 -23.68 -12.95
CA LYS A 170 6.57 -23.85 -14.19
C LYS A 170 5.41 -24.81 -13.97
N GLY A 171 4.20 -24.35 -14.27
CA GLY A 171 2.96 -25.16 -14.15
C GLY A 171 2.32 -25.12 -12.77
N LYS A 172 2.88 -24.38 -11.81
CA LYS A 172 2.25 -24.12 -10.53
C LYS A 172 1.48 -22.81 -10.58
N GLU A 173 0.23 -22.85 -10.15
CA GLU A 173 -0.59 -21.64 -10.05
C GLU A 173 -0.30 -20.92 -8.73
N TYR A 174 -0.08 -19.60 -8.82
CA TYR A 174 0.12 -18.71 -7.70
C TYR A 174 -1.00 -17.67 -7.68
N VAL A 175 -1.78 -17.63 -6.61
CA VAL A 175 -2.88 -16.67 -6.48
C VAL A 175 -2.40 -15.47 -5.68
N PHE A 176 -2.39 -14.31 -6.33
CA PHE A 176 -2.23 -13.05 -5.61
C PHE A 176 -3.51 -12.79 -4.82
N ARG A 177 -3.37 -12.73 -3.53
CA ARG A 177 -4.47 -12.40 -2.63
C ARG A 177 -4.27 -10.96 -2.16
N VAL A 178 -4.93 -10.06 -2.85
CA VAL A 178 -5.04 -8.59 -2.64
C VAL A 178 -3.71 -7.87 -2.45
#